data_563d29066e327093e4b829931615bddd
#
_entry.id   563d29066e327093e4b829931615bddd
#
_cell.length_a   1.000
_cell.length_b   1.000
_cell.length_c   1.000
_cell.angle_alpha   90.00
_cell.angle_beta   90.00
_cell.angle_gamma   90.00
#
_symmetry.space_group_name_H-M   'P 1'
#
loop_
_entity.id
_entity.type
_entity.pdbx_description
1 polymer ?
#
loop_
_entity_poly.entity_id
_entity_poly.type
_entity_poly.pdbx_seq_one_letter_code
_entity_poly.pdbx_strand_id
1 'polypeptide(L)'
;MAKVRKSPTKEATKASVEIKSNEAKSSSKTHSGAGHGHAIEPAKGKLGVMIPGMGAVATTFVAGVEAVRKGIAHPIGSLTQMGTIRLGKRTDGRSPKVKEFVPLAGLNDLVFTGWDIFEDNMYAAARNAGVLERDLLDKVKGRLSAIQPMKAVFDHNYVKKLDGPNVKKGKNKLDLAEQLRQDIRDFKKSSGASRLITIWCASTETFIEPSAAHQSVEALEKGMKENDENIAPSMVYAYASLMEGVPFANGAPNLTVDIPAMLELARAREVPICGKDYKTGQTLLKTVLAPAFKARLLGLSGWYSTNILGNRDGEVLDDPGSFKTKEESKLGALEHILQPALYPELYGNIFHKVRINYYPPRGDNKEGWDNIDIFGWLGYPMQIKVDFLCRDSILAAPIVLDLVLFLDLAQRTPELRRLGIQEWLSFYFKSPMTAPGLYPEHDLFIQLMKLKNTLRHLKGEELITHLGLEYYD
;
A
#
# COMPACT_ATOMS: atom_id res chain seq x y z
N MET A 1 2.51 -52.01 33.18
CA MET A 1 2.09 -52.75 31.96
C MET A 1 1.03 -51.98 31.24
N ALA A 2 1.33 -51.30 30.17
CA ALA A 2 0.39 -50.67 29.26
C ALA A 2 0.86 -50.83 27.83
N LYS A 3 -0.01 -51.41 26.99
CA LYS A 3 0.28 -51.89 25.65
C LYS A 3 0.52 -50.74 24.65
N VAL A 4 1.64 -50.81 23.93
CA VAL A 4 1.98 -50.02 22.75
C VAL A 4 1.11 -50.49 21.57
N ARG A 5 0.33 -49.62 20.96
CA ARG A 5 -0.31 -49.84 19.65
C ARG A 5 0.56 -49.29 18.53
N LYS A 6 1.00 -50.16 17.65
CA LYS A 6 1.66 -49.82 16.38
C LYS A 6 0.61 -49.37 15.35
N SER A 7 0.84 -48.24 14.66
CA SER A 7 0.11 -47.83 13.47
C SER A 7 0.89 -48.24 12.19
N PRO A 8 0.20 -48.47 11.08
CA PRO A 8 0.79 -49.06 9.89
C PRO A 8 1.50 -48.05 8.98
N THR A 9 2.64 -48.43 8.46
CA THR A 9 3.42 -47.81 7.39
C THR A 9 2.65 -47.77 6.09
N LYS A 10 2.53 -46.57 5.45
CA LYS A 10 2.12 -46.42 4.06
C LYS A 10 3.39 -46.28 3.20
N GLU A 11 3.55 -47.18 2.26
CA GLU A 11 4.53 -47.14 1.18
C GLU A 11 4.31 -45.89 0.30
N ALA A 12 5.37 -45.13 0.10
CA ALA A 12 5.41 -44.05 -0.88
C ALA A 12 5.97 -44.56 -2.20
N THR A 13 5.13 -44.56 -3.20
CA THR A 13 5.48 -44.89 -4.60
C THR A 13 6.38 -43.77 -5.16
N LYS A 14 7.61 -44.15 -5.55
CA LYS A 14 8.55 -43.31 -6.28
C LYS A 14 8.09 -43.19 -7.72
N ALA A 15 7.64 -42.01 -8.15
CA ALA A 15 7.57 -41.66 -9.56
C ALA A 15 8.84 -40.90 -9.95
N SER A 16 9.69 -41.53 -10.75
CA SER A 16 10.86 -40.92 -11.34
C SER A 16 10.42 -40.08 -12.57
N VAL A 17 10.64 -38.78 -12.51
CA VAL A 17 10.50 -37.86 -13.64
C VAL A 17 11.86 -37.71 -14.30
N GLU A 18 12.01 -38.26 -15.53
CA GLU A 18 13.16 -37.99 -16.39
C GLU A 18 13.16 -36.55 -16.87
N ILE A 19 14.16 -35.78 -16.46
CA ILE A 19 14.42 -34.42 -16.98
C ILE A 19 15.32 -34.59 -18.21
N LYS A 20 14.75 -34.40 -19.41
CA LYS A 20 15.52 -34.22 -20.63
C LYS A 20 16.23 -32.88 -20.62
N SER A 21 17.55 -32.91 -20.54
CA SER A 21 18.41 -31.74 -20.70
C SER A 21 18.40 -31.27 -22.17
N ASN A 22 17.73 -30.16 -22.44
CA ASN A 22 17.95 -29.40 -23.67
C ASN A 22 19.08 -28.41 -23.42
N GLU A 23 20.25 -28.67 -23.95
CA GLU A 23 21.36 -27.74 -24.06
C GLU A 23 20.98 -26.60 -25.00
N ALA A 24 20.51 -25.48 -24.42
CA ALA A 24 20.42 -24.22 -25.14
C ALA A 24 21.79 -23.53 -25.13
N LYS A 25 22.42 -23.49 -26.31
CA LYS A 25 23.66 -22.72 -26.53
C LYS A 25 23.44 -21.24 -26.14
N SER A 26 23.99 -20.84 -25.02
CA SER A 26 24.08 -19.45 -24.56
C SER A 26 25.05 -18.71 -25.50
N SER A 27 24.52 -17.93 -26.43
CA SER A 27 25.28 -16.88 -27.09
C SER A 27 25.34 -15.69 -26.16
N SER A 28 26.48 -15.47 -25.53
CA SER A 28 26.79 -14.23 -24.78
C SER A 28 26.79 -13.04 -25.75
N LYS A 29 25.65 -12.38 -25.88
CA LYS A 29 25.60 -11.03 -26.44
C LYS A 29 25.87 -10.06 -25.31
N THR A 30 27.07 -9.50 -25.28
CA THR A 30 27.38 -8.28 -24.53
C THR A 30 26.43 -7.17 -24.99
N HIS A 31 25.44 -6.85 -24.17
CA HIS A 31 24.56 -5.70 -24.39
C HIS A 31 25.24 -4.44 -23.87
N SER A 32 26.10 -3.86 -24.71
CA SER A 32 26.43 -2.44 -24.65
C SER A 32 25.39 -1.71 -25.52
N GLY A 33 24.30 -1.27 -24.89
CA GLY A 33 23.27 -0.45 -25.54
C GLY A 33 22.56 0.36 -24.50
N ALA A 34 22.79 1.67 -24.48
CA ALA A 34 21.86 2.61 -23.84
C ALA A 34 20.49 2.36 -24.52
N GLY A 35 19.59 1.67 -23.82
CA GLY A 35 18.25 1.34 -24.32
C GLY A 35 17.47 2.66 -24.55
N HIS A 36 16.73 2.72 -25.66
CA HIS A 36 15.76 3.81 -25.80
C HIS A 36 14.77 3.72 -24.64
N GLY A 37 14.64 4.81 -23.85
CA GLY A 37 13.67 4.87 -22.76
C GLY A 37 12.24 4.65 -23.26
N HIS A 38 11.38 4.18 -22.39
CA HIS A 38 9.97 3.94 -22.72
C HIS A 38 9.22 5.24 -22.96
N ALA A 39 8.20 5.19 -23.81
CA ALA A 39 7.34 6.35 -24.04
C ALA A 39 6.52 6.64 -22.77
N ILE A 40 6.71 7.81 -22.19
CA ILE A 40 5.94 8.31 -21.05
C ILE A 40 5.18 9.55 -21.55
N GLU A 41 3.83 9.49 -21.52
CA GLU A 41 3.01 10.62 -21.87
C GLU A 41 3.24 11.79 -20.90
N PRO A 42 3.32 13.05 -21.37
CA PRO A 42 3.54 14.20 -20.51
C PRO A 42 2.45 14.38 -19.44
N ALA A 43 2.79 14.84 -18.25
CA ALA A 43 1.87 15.17 -17.18
C ALA A 43 1.16 16.53 -17.43
N LYS A 44 0.41 16.65 -18.54
CA LYS A 44 -0.30 17.88 -18.90
C LYS A 44 -1.62 18.04 -18.18
N GLY A 45 -1.95 19.28 -17.77
CA GLY A 45 -3.20 19.64 -17.11
C GLY A 45 -3.30 19.15 -15.66
N LYS A 46 -4.47 19.35 -15.05
CA LYS A 46 -4.70 19.02 -13.65
C LYS A 46 -4.83 17.51 -13.41
N LEU A 47 -4.35 17.07 -12.27
CA LEU A 47 -4.55 15.72 -11.73
C LEU A 47 -5.56 15.77 -10.58
N GLY A 48 -6.73 15.17 -10.78
CA GLY A 48 -7.74 15.04 -9.75
C GLY A 48 -7.44 13.86 -8.82
N VAL A 49 -7.43 14.12 -7.53
CA VAL A 49 -7.24 13.10 -6.48
C VAL A 49 -8.54 12.93 -5.74
N MET A 50 -9.09 11.74 -5.83
CA MET A 50 -10.35 11.36 -5.20
C MET A 50 -10.07 10.44 -4.02
N ILE A 51 -10.59 10.78 -2.85
CA ILE A 51 -10.21 10.15 -1.58
C ILE A 51 -11.46 9.63 -0.87
N PRO A 52 -11.75 8.32 -0.96
CA PRO A 52 -12.68 7.70 -0.03
C PRO A 52 -12.11 7.75 1.39
N GLY A 53 -12.88 8.36 2.33
CA GLY A 53 -12.45 8.59 3.70
C GLY A 53 -11.63 9.87 3.87
N MET A 54 -12.31 10.97 4.20
CA MET A 54 -11.70 12.28 4.44
C MET A 54 -11.28 12.48 5.92
N GLY A 55 -10.78 11.42 6.55
CA GLY A 55 -10.33 11.42 7.94
C GLY A 55 -8.89 11.90 8.14
N ALA A 56 -8.21 11.38 9.17
CA ALA A 56 -6.90 11.83 9.62
C ALA A 56 -5.81 11.80 8.53
N VAL A 57 -5.69 10.70 7.79
CA VAL A 57 -4.67 10.55 6.73
C VAL A 57 -4.95 11.51 5.57
N ALA A 58 -6.17 11.54 5.06
CA ALA A 58 -6.57 12.36 3.94
C ALA A 58 -6.39 13.86 4.22
N THR A 59 -6.85 14.31 5.38
CA THR A 59 -6.75 15.72 5.79
C THR A 59 -5.30 16.15 6.00
N THR A 60 -4.47 15.28 6.59
CA THR A 60 -3.04 15.53 6.78
C THR A 60 -2.31 15.60 5.43
N PHE A 61 -2.63 14.72 4.50
CA PHE A 61 -2.09 14.72 3.15
C PHE A 61 -2.43 16.03 2.41
N VAL A 62 -3.72 16.37 2.32
CA VAL A 62 -4.16 17.56 1.56
C VAL A 62 -3.66 18.85 2.20
N ALA A 63 -3.75 18.99 3.54
CA ALA A 63 -3.20 20.14 4.25
C ALA A 63 -1.69 20.27 4.08
N GLY A 64 -0.97 19.14 4.09
CA GLY A 64 0.47 19.11 3.84
C GLY A 64 0.83 19.60 2.43
N VAL A 65 0.12 19.15 1.40
CA VAL A 65 0.31 19.63 0.01
C VAL A 65 0.04 21.13 -0.08
N GLU A 66 -1.05 21.63 0.51
CA GLU A 66 -1.38 23.07 0.50
C GLU A 66 -0.34 23.91 1.28
N ALA A 67 0.21 23.37 2.37
CA ALA A 67 1.28 24.04 3.11
C ALA A 67 2.59 24.10 2.31
N VAL A 68 2.93 23.04 1.60
CA VAL A 68 4.11 23.00 0.70
C VAL A 68 3.93 23.96 -0.47
N ARG A 69 2.74 24.02 -1.09
CA ARG A 69 2.40 25.01 -2.16
C ARG A 69 2.61 26.45 -1.71
N LYS A 70 2.30 26.74 -0.46
CA LYS A 70 2.51 28.06 0.14
C LYS A 70 3.94 28.33 0.60
N GLY A 71 4.84 27.36 0.51
CA GLY A 71 6.23 27.50 0.97
C GLY A 71 6.37 27.57 2.49
N ILE A 72 5.35 27.17 3.25
CA ILE A 72 5.35 27.20 4.74
C ILE A 72 5.70 25.85 5.37
N ALA A 73 5.87 24.82 4.56
CA ALA A 73 6.30 23.48 4.99
C ALA A 73 7.14 22.80 3.91
N HIS A 74 7.89 21.76 4.32
CA HIS A 74 8.68 20.92 3.43
C HIS A 74 8.01 19.54 3.26
N PRO A 75 8.08 18.90 2.08
CA PRO A 75 7.47 17.59 1.84
C PRO A 75 8.33 16.44 2.38
N ILE A 76 8.68 16.51 3.68
CA ILE A 76 9.52 15.52 4.35
C ILE A 76 8.83 14.14 4.31
N GLY A 77 9.59 13.09 4.02
CA GLY A 77 9.07 11.72 3.88
C GLY A 77 8.59 11.36 2.47
N SER A 78 8.41 12.35 1.56
CA SER A 78 8.04 12.08 0.17
C SER A 78 9.29 11.78 -0.69
N LEU A 79 9.38 10.55 -1.19
CA LEU A 79 10.45 10.12 -2.10
C LEU A 79 10.36 10.87 -3.44
N THR A 80 9.15 11.11 -3.96
CA THR A 80 8.95 11.83 -5.22
C THR A 80 9.46 13.26 -5.15
N GLN A 81 9.32 13.93 -4.00
CA GLN A 81 9.65 15.36 -3.86
C GLN A 81 11.07 15.62 -3.37
N MET A 82 11.58 14.79 -2.48
CA MET A 82 12.88 15.00 -1.82
C MET A 82 13.92 13.94 -2.19
N GLY A 83 13.49 12.75 -2.59
CA GLY A 83 14.38 11.64 -2.88
C GLY A 83 15.21 11.88 -4.14
N THR A 84 16.41 11.32 -4.14
CA THR A 84 17.30 11.27 -5.30
C THR A 84 17.38 9.87 -5.88
N ILE A 85 17.76 9.79 -7.15
CA ILE A 85 17.99 8.53 -7.84
C ILE A 85 19.40 8.56 -8.45
N ARG A 86 20.29 7.67 -7.99
CA ARG A 86 21.62 7.56 -8.57
C ARG A 86 21.55 6.94 -9.97
N LEU A 87 22.29 7.51 -10.90
CA LEU A 87 22.45 7.02 -12.27
C LEU A 87 23.91 6.66 -12.49
N GLY A 88 24.15 5.49 -13.07
CA GLY A 88 25.50 5.01 -13.32
C GLY A 88 26.32 4.70 -12.07
N LYS A 89 27.65 4.77 -12.19
CA LYS A 89 28.63 4.53 -11.12
C LYS A 89 28.59 5.63 -10.06
N ARG A 90 29.05 5.33 -8.83
CA ARG A 90 29.15 6.35 -7.75
C ARG A 90 30.08 7.50 -8.13
N THR A 91 31.12 7.18 -8.88
CA THR A 91 32.13 8.14 -9.39
C THR A 91 31.56 9.14 -10.41
N ASP A 92 30.44 8.80 -11.07
CA ASP A 92 29.80 9.69 -12.07
C ASP A 92 29.10 10.90 -11.41
N GLY A 93 28.79 10.83 -10.11
CA GLY A 93 28.17 11.93 -9.38
C GLY A 93 26.75 12.29 -9.82
N ARG A 94 26.09 11.45 -10.64
CA ARG A 94 24.75 11.70 -11.20
C ARG A 94 23.66 11.25 -10.23
N SER A 95 23.04 12.17 -9.52
CA SER A 95 21.98 11.88 -8.54
C SER A 95 20.87 12.93 -8.58
N PRO A 96 20.09 13.03 -9.69
CA PRO A 96 18.96 13.96 -9.76
C PRO A 96 17.87 13.62 -8.76
N LYS A 97 17.01 14.58 -8.44
CA LYS A 97 15.78 14.31 -7.68
C LYS A 97 14.81 13.48 -8.53
N VAL A 98 14.02 12.63 -7.87
CA VAL A 98 13.05 11.76 -8.55
C VAL A 98 12.12 12.59 -9.44
N LYS A 99 11.58 13.71 -8.94
CA LYS A 99 10.71 14.61 -9.70
C LYS A 99 11.37 15.31 -10.90
N GLU A 100 12.68 15.36 -10.94
CA GLU A 100 13.45 15.91 -12.05
C GLU A 100 13.81 14.82 -13.07
N PHE A 101 13.89 13.57 -12.60
CA PHE A 101 14.28 12.42 -13.41
C PHE A 101 13.12 11.85 -14.24
N VAL A 102 11.94 11.71 -13.65
CA VAL A 102 10.72 11.24 -14.34
C VAL A 102 9.65 12.34 -14.36
N PRO A 103 8.81 12.43 -15.41
CA PRO A 103 7.83 13.49 -15.60
C PRO A 103 6.61 13.30 -14.67
N LEU A 104 6.75 13.59 -13.38
CA LEU A 104 5.65 13.57 -12.42
C LEU A 104 4.73 14.80 -12.60
N ALA A 105 3.48 14.67 -12.14
CA ALA A 105 2.58 15.82 -12.02
C ALA A 105 3.13 16.81 -10.97
N GLY A 106 3.00 18.11 -11.24
CA GLY A 106 3.40 19.15 -10.30
C GLY A 106 2.43 19.23 -9.11
N LEU A 107 2.93 19.57 -7.92
CA LEU A 107 2.04 19.74 -6.76
C LEU A 107 0.94 20.77 -7.02
N ASN A 108 1.22 21.83 -7.78
CA ASN A 108 0.26 22.88 -8.13
C ASN A 108 -0.86 22.39 -9.07
N ASP A 109 -0.66 21.27 -9.75
CA ASP A 109 -1.64 20.70 -10.67
C ASP A 109 -2.64 19.77 -9.99
N LEU A 110 -2.43 19.44 -8.69
CA LEU A 110 -3.33 18.57 -7.95
C LEU A 110 -4.61 19.30 -7.56
N VAL A 111 -5.76 18.66 -7.76
CA VAL A 111 -7.07 19.10 -7.25
C VAL A 111 -7.71 17.95 -6.49
N PHE A 112 -8.40 18.26 -5.40
CA PHE A 112 -8.84 17.27 -4.43
C PHE A 112 -10.35 17.23 -4.28
N THR A 113 -10.89 16.03 -4.08
CA THR A 113 -12.23 15.74 -3.60
C THR A 113 -12.23 14.42 -2.85
N GLY A 114 -13.36 14.03 -2.26
CA GLY A 114 -13.49 12.73 -1.62
C GLY A 114 -14.92 12.43 -1.22
N TRP A 115 -15.10 11.24 -0.66
CA TRP A 115 -16.35 10.78 -0.09
C TRP A 115 -16.15 10.52 1.40
N ASP A 116 -17.11 10.95 2.20
CA ASP A 116 -17.09 10.64 3.62
C ASP A 116 -18.53 10.44 4.15
N ILE A 117 -18.67 9.64 5.20
CA ILE A 117 -19.94 9.45 5.90
C ILE A 117 -20.33 10.65 6.76
N PHE A 118 -19.38 11.57 7.03
CA PHE A 118 -19.59 12.83 7.73
C PHE A 118 -19.69 14.00 6.75
N GLU A 119 -20.41 15.04 7.10
CA GLU A 119 -20.62 16.23 6.27
C GLU A 119 -19.54 17.32 6.46
N ASP A 120 -18.57 17.06 7.33
CA ASP A 120 -17.48 17.98 7.63
C ASP A 120 -16.65 18.27 6.36
N ASN A 121 -16.48 19.56 6.01
CA ASN A 121 -15.49 19.91 5.00
C ASN A 121 -14.06 19.55 5.43
N MET A 122 -13.12 19.54 4.51
CA MET A 122 -11.73 19.09 4.77
C MET A 122 -11.08 19.87 5.93
N TYR A 123 -11.40 21.15 6.14
CA TYR A 123 -10.86 21.92 7.26
C TYR A 123 -11.46 21.47 8.60
N ALA A 124 -12.78 21.31 8.68
CA ALA A 124 -13.44 20.84 9.89
C ALA A 124 -12.98 19.42 10.24
N ALA A 125 -12.92 18.53 9.24
CA ALA A 125 -12.40 17.16 9.39
C ALA A 125 -10.95 17.15 9.89
N ALA A 126 -10.06 18.01 9.35
CA ALA A 126 -8.68 18.14 9.81
C ALA A 126 -8.59 18.61 11.28
N ARG A 127 -9.46 19.54 11.65
CA ARG A 127 -9.57 20.02 13.03
C ARG A 127 -10.02 18.92 13.99
N ASN A 128 -11.01 18.13 13.58
CA ASN A 128 -11.55 17.03 14.36
C ASN A 128 -10.55 15.87 14.47
N ALA A 129 -9.76 15.60 13.43
CA ALA A 129 -8.72 14.57 13.44
C ALA A 129 -7.57 14.89 14.42
N GLY A 130 -7.28 16.16 14.69
CA GLY A 130 -6.30 16.58 15.71
C GLY A 130 -4.85 16.20 15.40
N VAL A 131 -4.50 15.91 14.13
CA VAL A 131 -3.14 15.49 13.71
C VAL A 131 -2.21 16.69 13.58
N LEU A 132 -2.70 17.74 12.92
CA LEU A 132 -1.93 18.96 12.62
C LEU A 132 -2.28 20.10 13.57
N GLU A 133 -1.29 20.91 13.89
CA GLU A 133 -1.46 22.08 14.71
C GLU A 133 -2.43 23.09 14.08
N ARG A 134 -3.22 23.75 14.92
CA ARG A 134 -4.25 24.71 14.48
C ARG A 134 -3.68 25.82 13.62
N ASP A 135 -2.54 26.40 14.01
CA ASP A 135 -1.91 27.50 13.29
C ASP A 135 -1.53 27.13 11.85
N LEU A 136 -1.10 25.88 11.62
CA LEU A 136 -0.84 25.38 10.27
C LEU A 136 -2.14 25.25 9.48
N LEU A 137 -3.17 24.65 10.07
CA LEU A 137 -4.48 24.48 9.44
C LEU A 137 -5.12 25.82 9.07
N ASP A 138 -5.04 26.82 9.96
CA ASP A 138 -5.59 28.17 9.71
C ASP A 138 -4.90 28.85 8.53
N LYS A 139 -3.59 28.64 8.33
CA LYS A 139 -2.85 29.16 7.16
C LYS A 139 -3.33 28.57 5.83
N VAL A 140 -3.88 27.35 5.81
CA VAL A 140 -4.37 26.68 4.60
C VAL A 140 -5.91 26.58 4.56
N LYS A 141 -6.62 27.15 5.55
CA LYS A 141 -8.07 27.06 5.76
C LYS A 141 -8.88 27.31 4.50
N GLY A 142 -8.58 28.37 3.75
CA GLY A 142 -9.37 28.74 2.58
C GLY A 142 -9.45 27.65 1.52
N ARG A 143 -8.36 26.92 1.30
CA ARG A 143 -8.32 25.79 0.37
C ARG A 143 -9.05 24.56 0.94
N LEU A 144 -8.80 24.24 2.20
CA LEU A 144 -9.41 23.08 2.85
C LEU A 144 -10.93 23.22 2.99
N SER A 145 -11.43 24.41 3.37
CA SER A 145 -12.86 24.65 3.56
C SER A 145 -13.66 24.56 2.24
N ALA A 146 -13.01 24.73 1.10
CA ALA A 146 -13.64 24.60 -0.21
C ALA A 146 -13.85 23.13 -0.65
N ILE A 147 -13.21 22.18 0.02
CA ILE A 147 -13.35 20.75 -0.28
C ILE A 147 -14.45 20.17 0.60
N GLN A 148 -15.61 19.91 -0.01
CA GLN A 148 -16.78 19.30 0.62
C GLN A 148 -16.80 17.79 0.29
N PRO A 149 -17.17 16.91 1.24
CA PRO A 149 -17.31 15.49 0.97
C PRO A 149 -18.56 15.21 0.13
N MET A 150 -18.41 14.34 -0.86
CA MET A 150 -19.52 13.68 -1.51
C MET A 150 -20.10 12.60 -0.60
N LYS A 151 -21.37 12.22 -0.81
CA LYS A 151 -21.99 11.11 -0.06
C LYS A 151 -21.25 9.81 -0.30
N ALA A 152 -20.91 9.11 0.78
CA ALA A 152 -20.16 7.87 0.74
C ALA A 152 -21.05 6.65 0.42
N VAL A 153 -20.47 5.63 -0.22
CA VAL A 153 -20.96 4.26 -0.12
C VAL A 153 -20.43 3.67 1.17
N PHE A 154 -21.30 3.20 2.02
CA PHE A 154 -20.96 2.71 3.37
C PHE A 154 -21.90 1.57 3.76
N ASP A 155 -21.36 0.61 4.50
CA ASP A 155 -22.12 -0.49 5.09
C ASP A 155 -21.65 -0.72 6.52
N HIS A 156 -22.55 -0.52 7.47
CA HIS A 156 -22.27 -0.66 8.90
C HIS A 156 -21.78 -2.07 9.30
N ASN A 157 -22.16 -3.09 8.54
CA ASN A 157 -21.68 -4.46 8.79
C ASN A 157 -20.16 -4.60 8.57
N TYR A 158 -19.59 -3.75 7.73
CA TYR A 158 -18.15 -3.73 7.44
C TYR A 158 -17.36 -2.81 8.37
N VAL A 159 -17.98 -1.76 8.93
CA VAL A 159 -17.32 -0.83 9.86
C VAL A 159 -18.29 -0.51 11.00
N LYS A 160 -18.40 -1.44 11.94
CA LYS A 160 -19.42 -1.45 13.00
C LYS A 160 -19.31 -0.32 14.03
N LYS A 161 -18.15 0.30 14.16
CA LYS A 161 -17.89 1.36 15.14
C LYS A 161 -18.10 2.77 14.59
N LEU A 162 -18.46 2.90 13.31
CA LEU A 162 -18.72 4.21 12.71
C LEU A 162 -20.14 4.26 12.15
N ASP A 163 -20.71 5.45 12.22
CA ASP A 163 -21.98 5.80 11.59
C ASP A 163 -21.98 7.29 11.23
N GLY A 164 -22.69 7.66 10.16
CA GLY A 164 -22.75 9.03 9.69
C GLY A 164 -23.90 9.26 8.70
N PRO A 165 -24.42 10.51 8.61
CA PRO A 165 -25.60 10.81 7.81
C PRO A 165 -25.33 10.94 6.30
N ASN A 166 -24.06 11.14 5.92
CA ASN A 166 -23.71 11.48 4.54
C ASN A 166 -23.46 10.23 3.68
N VAL A 167 -24.48 9.37 3.59
CA VAL A 167 -24.41 8.06 2.91
C VAL A 167 -25.33 8.05 1.69
N LYS A 168 -24.84 7.42 0.60
CA LYS A 168 -25.62 7.15 -0.61
C LYS A 168 -26.66 6.08 -0.34
N LYS A 169 -27.81 6.23 -0.98
CA LYS A 169 -28.88 5.22 -1.02
C LYS A 169 -29.01 4.70 -2.44
N GLY A 170 -29.12 3.38 -2.58
CA GLY A 170 -29.24 2.71 -3.86
C GLY A 170 -30.11 1.46 -3.76
N LYS A 171 -30.56 0.96 -4.91
CA LYS A 171 -31.35 -0.28 -4.98
C LYS A 171 -30.50 -1.51 -4.62
N ASN A 172 -29.25 -1.47 -5.02
CA ASN A 172 -28.25 -2.51 -4.79
C ASN A 172 -26.84 -1.92 -4.94
N LYS A 173 -25.80 -2.75 -4.69
CA LYS A 173 -24.41 -2.33 -4.77
C LYS A 173 -23.97 -1.90 -6.17
N LEU A 174 -24.60 -2.45 -7.23
CA LEU A 174 -24.31 -2.05 -8.61
C LEU A 174 -24.87 -0.65 -8.91
N ASP A 175 -26.04 -0.29 -8.38
CA ASP A 175 -26.61 1.06 -8.46
C ASP A 175 -25.72 2.06 -7.70
N LEU A 176 -25.22 1.67 -6.52
CA LEU A 176 -24.25 2.49 -5.77
C LEU A 176 -22.94 2.69 -6.54
N ALA A 177 -22.46 1.66 -7.23
CA ALA A 177 -21.27 1.77 -8.10
C ALA A 177 -21.52 2.76 -9.25
N GLU A 178 -22.71 2.75 -9.90
CA GLU A 178 -23.02 3.71 -10.94
C GLU A 178 -23.12 5.14 -10.41
N GLN A 179 -23.66 5.34 -9.21
CA GLN A 179 -23.66 6.65 -8.56
C GLN A 179 -22.23 7.15 -8.30
N LEU A 180 -21.29 6.28 -7.89
CA LEU A 180 -19.87 6.64 -7.74
C LEU A 180 -19.23 6.99 -9.09
N ARG A 181 -19.54 6.24 -10.15
CA ARG A 181 -19.08 6.53 -11.50
C ARG A 181 -19.55 7.89 -11.96
N GLN A 182 -20.80 8.25 -11.64
CA GLN A 182 -21.33 9.58 -11.94
C GLN A 182 -20.56 10.69 -11.17
N ASP A 183 -20.31 10.49 -9.87
CA ASP A 183 -19.49 11.42 -9.08
C ASP A 183 -18.09 11.63 -9.69
N ILE A 184 -17.46 10.56 -10.18
CA ILE A 184 -16.13 10.60 -10.83
C ILE A 184 -16.19 11.47 -12.10
N ARG A 185 -17.21 11.27 -12.96
CA ARG A 185 -17.41 12.04 -14.18
C ARG A 185 -17.68 13.51 -13.89
N ASP A 186 -18.52 13.79 -12.90
CA ASP A 186 -18.89 15.14 -12.49
C ASP A 186 -17.70 15.89 -11.90
N PHE A 187 -16.90 15.23 -11.06
CA PHE A 187 -15.68 15.82 -10.54
C PHE A 187 -14.65 16.11 -11.65
N LYS A 188 -14.46 15.18 -12.59
CA LYS A 188 -13.59 15.40 -13.74
C LYS A 188 -13.99 16.66 -14.52
N LYS A 189 -15.28 16.79 -14.79
CA LYS A 189 -15.84 17.93 -15.53
C LYS A 189 -15.72 19.24 -14.73
N SER A 190 -16.15 19.25 -13.47
CA SER A 190 -16.21 20.48 -12.66
C SER A 190 -14.84 21.02 -12.28
N SER A 191 -13.87 20.13 -11.99
CA SER A 191 -12.49 20.51 -11.64
C SER A 191 -11.63 20.87 -12.85
N GLY A 192 -12.02 20.44 -14.06
CA GLY A 192 -11.21 20.51 -15.28
C GLY A 192 -9.98 19.61 -15.22
N ALA A 193 -10.02 18.54 -14.41
CA ALA A 193 -8.95 17.57 -14.33
C ALA A 193 -8.87 16.74 -15.62
N SER A 194 -7.68 16.64 -16.20
CA SER A 194 -7.44 15.80 -17.38
C SER A 194 -7.23 14.34 -17.00
N ARG A 195 -6.71 14.08 -15.80
CA ARG A 195 -6.41 12.76 -15.23
C ARG A 195 -6.95 12.66 -13.80
N LEU A 196 -7.28 11.46 -13.39
CA LEU A 196 -7.82 11.17 -12.06
C LEU A 196 -7.09 10.00 -11.42
N ILE A 197 -7.02 10.01 -10.09
CA ILE A 197 -6.56 8.89 -9.25
C ILE A 197 -7.53 8.74 -8.08
N THR A 198 -7.88 7.51 -7.74
CA THR A 198 -8.57 7.18 -6.49
C THR A 198 -7.59 6.56 -5.51
N ILE A 199 -7.54 7.09 -4.29
CA ILE A 199 -6.68 6.57 -3.23
C ILE A 199 -7.47 6.37 -1.94
N TRP A 200 -7.56 5.11 -1.50
CA TRP A 200 -8.34 4.73 -0.33
C TRP A 200 -7.66 5.15 0.97
N CYS A 201 -8.30 6.02 1.73
CA CYS A 201 -7.89 6.47 3.06
C CYS A 201 -8.97 6.24 4.13
N ALA A 202 -10.06 5.54 3.77
CA ALA A 202 -11.12 5.21 4.72
C ALA A 202 -10.70 4.07 5.67
N SER A 203 -11.54 3.83 6.66
CA SER A 203 -11.30 2.87 7.75
C SER A 203 -11.09 1.45 7.27
N THR A 204 -10.47 0.65 8.14
CA THR A 204 -10.31 -0.80 7.96
C THR A 204 -11.68 -1.48 8.04
N GLU A 205 -12.03 -2.23 7.00
CA GLU A 205 -13.25 -3.03 6.93
C GLU A 205 -13.08 -4.37 7.65
N THR A 206 -14.19 -4.98 8.07
CA THR A 206 -14.22 -6.32 8.66
C THR A 206 -13.60 -7.35 7.72
N PHE A 207 -12.89 -8.31 8.29
CA PHE A 207 -12.27 -9.41 7.55
C PHE A 207 -13.30 -10.26 6.82
N ILE A 208 -13.05 -10.51 5.55
CA ILE A 208 -13.81 -11.43 4.70
C ILE A 208 -12.86 -12.35 3.95
N GLU A 209 -13.29 -13.58 3.72
CA GLU A 209 -12.59 -14.54 2.86
C GLU A 209 -12.97 -14.33 1.40
N PRO A 210 -12.07 -14.62 0.44
CA PRO A 210 -12.45 -14.66 -0.97
C PRO A 210 -13.61 -15.62 -1.22
N SER A 211 -14.65 -15.14 -1.94
CA SER A 211 -15.85 -15.89 -2.25
C SER A 211 -16.01 -16.11 -3.76
N ALA A 212 -17.09 -16.82 -4.16
CA ALA A 212 -17.43 -17.01 -5.56
C ALA A 212 -17.69 -15.69 -6.30
N ALA A 213 -18.24 -14.67 -5.61
CA ALA A 213 -18.48 -13.34 -6.17
C ALA A 213 -17.20 -12.59 -6.55
N HIS A 214 -16.04 -13.02 -6.06
CA HIS A 214 -14.77 -12.36 -6.30
C HIS A 214 -13.98 -12.92 -7.50
N GLN A 215 -14.45 -14.02 -8.12
CA GLN A 215 -13.62 -14.81 -9.05
C GLN A 215 -13.55 -14.24 -10.48
N SER A 216 -14.54 -13.46 -10.91
CA SER A 216 -14.56 -12.81 -12.23
C SER A 216 -15.34 -11.51 -12.18
N VAL A 217 -15.16 -10.65 -13.18
CA VAL A 217 -15.92 -9.38 -13.29
C VAL A 217 -17.43 -9.68 -13.38
N GLU A 218 -17.82 -10.69 -14.15
CA GLU A 218 -19.23 -11.11 -14.28
C GLU A 218 -19.82 -11.56 -12.93
N ALA A 219 -19.07 -12.36 -12.17
CA ALA A 219 -19.50 -12.82 -10.84
C ALA A 219 -19.62 -11.64 -9.85
N LEU A 220 -18.71 -10.68 -9.91
CA LEU A 220 -18.72 -9.48 -9.08
C LEU A 220 -19.93 -8.59 -9.40
N GLU A 221 -20.21 -8.34 -10.68
CA GLU A 221 -21.38 -7.56 -11.12
C GLU A 221 -22.70 -8.22 -10.74
N LYS A 222 -22.80 -9.55 -10.90
CA LYS A 222 -23.94 -10.32 -10.44
C LYS A 222 -24.11 -10.19 -8.93
N GLY A 223 -23.05 -10.40 -8.15
CA GLY A 223 -23.06 -10.25 -6.69
C GLY A 223 -23.45 -8.84 -6.26
N MET A 224 -22.94 -7.79 -6.90
CA MET A 224 -23.36 -6.40 -6.64
C MET A 224 -24.85 -6.18 -6.92
N LYS A 225 -25.39 -6.78 -7.97
CA LYS A 225 -26.81 -6.69 -8.32
C LYS A 225 -27.71 -7.41 -7.31
N GLU A 226 -27.24 -8.51 -6.75
CA GLU A 226 -27.93 -9.34 -5.76
C GLU A 226 -27.68 -8.89 -4.31
N ASN A 227 -26.87 -7.85 -4.09
CA ASN A 227 -26.44 -7.37 -2.77
C ASN A 227 -25.68 -8.41 -1.95
N ASP A 228 -24.84 -9.24 -2.61
CA ASP A 228 -24.00 -10.24 -1.93
C ASP A 228 -23.24 -9.62 -0.76
N GLU A 229 -23.35 -10.23 0.41
CA GLU A 229 -22.76 -9.75 1.66
C GLU A 229 -21.22 -9.77 1.66
N ASN A 230 -20.58 -10.53 0.77
CA ASN A 230 -19.13 -10.59 0.66
C ASN A 230 -18.53 -9.45 -0.19
N ILE A 231 -19.34 -8.58 -0.77
CA ILE A 231 -18.86 -7.43 -1.54
C ILE A 231 -18.80 -6.20 -0.64
N ALA A 232 -17.59 -5.84 -0.23
CA ALA A 232 -17.31 -4.73 0.64
C ALA A 232 -17.49 -3.36 -0.05
N PRO A 233 -17.78 -2.28 0.69
CA PRO A 233 -17.82 -0.92 0.16
C PRO A 233 -16.55 -0.54 -0.63
N SER A 234 -15.36 -0.89 -0.13
CA SER A 234 -14.09 -0.62 -0.83
C SER A 234 -14.02 -1.25 -2.23
N MET A 235 -14.62 -2.44 -2.42
CA MET A 235 -14.71 -3.09 -3.73
C MET A 235 -15.62 -2.31 -4.68
N VAL A 236 -16.72 -1.72 -4.18
CA VAL A 236 -17.64 -0.90 -5.00
C VAL A 236 -16.92 0.37 -5.51
N TYR A 237 -16.11 1.02 -4.66
CA TYR A 237 -15.27 2.15 -5.08
C TYR A 237 -14.20 1.75 -6.09
N ALA A 238 -13.52 0.63 -5.86
CA ALA A 238 -12.50 0.13 -6.78
C ALA A 238 -13.11 -0.19 -8.15
N TYR A 239 -14.22 -0.94 -8.19
CA TYR A 239 -14.95 -1.24 -9.40
C TYR A 239 -15.35 0.03 -10.16
N ALA A 240 -15.98 1.00 -9.48
CA ALA A 240 -16.39 2.26 -10.09
C ALA A 240 -15.19 3.02 -10.70
N SER A 241 -14.07 3.09 -9.98
CA SER A 241 -12.85 3.74 -10.45
C SER A 241 -12.28 3.06 -11.69
N LEU A 242 -12.11 1.73 -11.66
CA LEU A 242 -11.55 0.97 -12.78
C LEU A 242 -12.46 1.05 -14.02
N MET A 243 -13.78 1.04 -13.84
CA MET A 243 -14.75 1.20 -14.94
C MET A 243 -14.64 2.57 -15.62
N GLU A 244 -14.23 3.62 -14.90
CA GLU A 244 -13.96 4.96 -15.43
C GLU A 244 -12.50 5.15 -15.89
N GLY A 245 -11.68 4.09 -15.92
CA GLY A 245 -10.29 4.15 -16.32
C GLY A 245 -9.40 4.90 -15.33
N VAL A 246 -9.79 4.92 -14.06
CA VAL A 246 -9.11 5.66 -12.98
C VAL A 246 -8.30 4.70 -12.13
N PRO A 247 -6.98 4.89 -12.03
CA PRO A 247 -6.12 4.10 -11.14
C PRO A 247 -6.58 4.11 -9.69
N PHE A 248 -6.36 2.99 -9.00
CA PHE A 248 -6.79 2.81 -7.63
C PHE A 248 -5.65 2.30 -6.72
N ALA A 249 -5.43 3.01 -5.60
CA ALA A 249 -4.54 2.55 -4.53
C ALA A 249 -5.33 2.17 -3.28
N ASN A 250 -5.11 0.95 -2.77
CA ASN A 250 -5.69 0.52 -1.50
C ASN A 250 -4.75 0.81 -0.32
N GLY A 251 -5.07 1.84 0.47
CA GLY A 251 -4.28 2.24 1.64
C GLY A 251 -4.61 1.48 2.94
N ALA A 252 -5.69 0.69 2.95
CA ALA A 252 -6.11 -0.14 4.08
C ALA A 252 -5.78 -1.63 3.85
N PRO A 253 -5.87 -2.49 4.88
CA PRO A 253 -5.63 -3.92 4.73
C PRO A 253 -6.80 -4.69 4.10
N ASN A 254 -7.89 -4.02 3.76
CA ASN A 254 -9.12 -4.59 3.22
C ASN A 254 -8.86 -5.48 1.99
N LEU A 255 -9.62 -6.54 1.85
CA LEU A 255 -9.74 -7.29 0.60
C LEU A 255 -10.49 -6.40 -0.41
N THR A 256 -9.80 -5.86 -1.41
CA THR A 256 -10.36 -4.86 -2.34
C THR A 256 -9.93 -5.13 -3.78
N VAL A 257 -8.73 -4.63 -4.17
CA VAL A 257 -8.21 -4.78 -5.54
C VAL A 257 -7.39 -6.05 -5.73
N ASP A 258 -7.16 -6.79 -4.70
CA ASP A 258 -6.43 -8.07 -4.65
C ASP A 258 -7.32 -9.31 -4.83
N ILE A 259 -8.51 -9.12 -5.43
CA ILE A 259 -9.40 -10.22 -5.84
C ILE A 259 -9.30 -10.48 -7.35
N PRO A 260 -9.51 -11.72 -7.82
CA PRO A 260 -9.41 -12.08 -9.24
C PRO A 260 -10.20 -11.16 -10.17
N ALA A 261 -11.45 -10.82 -9.83
CA ALA A 261 -12.29 -9.91 -10.60
C ALA A 261 -11.66 -8.53 -10.84
N MET A 262 -11.01 -7.95 -9.81
CA MET A 262 -10.36 -6.63 -9.94
C MET A 262 -9.07 -6.71 -10.74
N LEU A 263 -8.33 -7.82 -10.64
CA LEU A 263 -7.13 -8.06 -11.45
C LEU A 263 -7.49 -8.23 -12.93
N GLU A 264 -8.56 -8.95 -13.21
CA GLU A 264 -9.14 -9.08 -14.55
C GLU A 264 -9.55 -7.72 -15.12
N LEU A 265 -10.33 -6.95 -14.36
CA LEU A 265 -10.84 -5.65 -14.77
C LEU A 265 -9.69 -4.64 -15.01
N ALA A 266 -8.72 -4.59 -14.10
CA ALA A 266 -7.57 -3.70 -14.21
C ALA A 266 -6.75 -3.97 -15.48
N ARG A 267 -6.51 -5.25 -15.81
CA ARG A 267 -5.82 -5.64 -17.04
C ARG A 267 -6.63 -5.36 -18.29
N ALA A 268 -7.92 -5.71 -18.29
CA ALA A 268 -8.81 -5.51 -19.43
C ALA A 268 -8.98 -4.01 -19.78
N ARG A 269 -8.92 -3.14 -18.76
CA ARG A 269 -9.04 -1.68 -18.91
C ARG A 269 -7.70 -0.97 -19.02
N GLU A 270 -6.59 -1.68 -18.89
CA GLU A 270 -5.24 -1.09 -18.79
C GLU A 270 -5.17 0.01 -17.71
N VAL A 271 -5.63 -0.29 -16.51
CA VAL A 271 -5.66 0.65 -15.38
C VAL A 271 -4.75 0.18 -14.25
N PRO A 272 -3.79 0.99 -13.80
CA PRO A 272 -2.91 0.65 -12.68
C PRO A 272 -3.65 0.51 -11.35
N ILE A 273 -3.32 -0.55 -10.62
CA ILE A 273 -3.76 -0.77 -9.24
C ILE A 273 -2.58 -1.10 -8.35
N CYS A 274 -2.65 -0.73 -7.09
CA CYS A 274 -1.67 -1.12 -6.07
C CYS A 274 -2.31 -1.20 -4.68
N GLY A 275 -1.64 -1.88 -3.79
CA GLY A 275 -2.04 -2.07 -2.39
C GLY A 275 -1.11 -3.08 -1.71
N LYS A 276 -1.36 -3.40 -0.46
CA LYS A 276 -2.37 -2.80 0.45
C LYS A 276 -1.74 -2.46 1.81
N ASP A 277 -2.44 -1.64 2.57
CA ASP A 277 -2.06 -1.15 3.91
C ASP A 277 -0.75 -0.33 3.91
N TYR A 278 -0.85 0.98 4.09
CA TYR A 278 0.31 1.89 4.10
C TYR A 278 1.36 1.47 5.13
N LYS A 279 2.63 1.38 4.69
CA LYS A 279 3.75 0.93 5.52
C LYS A 279 4.21 2.02 6.48
N THR A 280 3.58 2.05 7.65
CA THR A 280 3.88 2.96 8.75
C THR A 280 4.23 2.19 10.02
N GLY A 281 4.70 2.87 11.06
CA GLY A 281 4.85 2.35 12.42
C GLY A 281 5.69 1.07 12.52
N GLN A 282 5.20 0.10 13.29
CA GLN A 282 5.94 -1.12 13.63
C GLN A 282 6.24 -2.03 12.42
N THR A 283 5.37 -2.06 11.40
CA THR A 283 5.69 -2.87 10.20
C THR A 283 6.86 -2.27 9.42
N LEU A 284 7.00 -0.94 9.39
CA LEU A 284 8.21 -0.32 8.85
C LEU A 284 9.45 -0.84 9.59
N LEU A 285 9.43 -0.87 10.93
CA LEU A 285 10.55 -1.41 11.72
C LEU A 285 10.82 -2.89 11.42
N LYS A 286 9.78 -3.72 11.26
CA LYS A 286 9.95 -5.13 10.86
C LYS A 286 10.67 -5.27 9.53
N THR A 287 10.31 -4.45 8.54
CA THR A 287 10.93 -4.50 7.20
C THR A 287 12.35 -3.93 7.16
N VAL A 288 12.83 -3.34 8.24
CA VAL A 288 14.23 -2.88 8.42
C VAL A 288 15.04 -3.88 9.24
N LEU A 289 14.52 -4.34 10.38
CA LEU A 289 15.25 -5.16 11.34
C LEU A 289 15.32 -6.63 10.92
N ALA A 290 14.22 -7.21 10.41
CA ALA A 290 14.22 -8.62 10.02
C ALA A 290 15.20 -8.94 8.88
N PRO A 291 15.34 -8.11 7.82
CA PRO A 291 16.41 -8.28 6.84
C PRO A 291 17.82 -8.22 7.45
N ALA A 292 18.05 -7.34 8.43
CA ALA A 292 19.34 -7.24 9.12
C ALA A 292 19.64 -8.51 9.92
N PHE A 293 18.65 -9.09 10.62
CA PHE A 293 18.81 -10.36 11.32
C PHE A 293 19.13 -11.50 10.36
N LYS A 294 18.40 -11.60 9.26
CA LYS A 294 18.63 -12.59 8.20
C LYS A 294 20.01 -12.45 7.58
N ALA A 295 20.42 -11.24 7.22
CA ALA A 295 21.74 -10.97 6.62
C ALA A 295 22.90 -11.35 7.57
N ARG A 296 22.68 -11.24 8.89
CA ARG A 296 23.67 -11.61 9.93
C ARG A 296 23.49 -13.03 10.46
N LEU A 297 22.52 -13.79 9.95
CA LEU A 297 22.17 -15.14 10.45
C LEU A 297 21.92 -15.16 11.95
N LEU A 298 21.31 -14.13 12.49
CA LEU A 298 20.84 -14.09 13.86
C LEU A 298 19.46 -14.76 13.92
N GLY A 299 19.29 -15.68 14.88
CA GLY A 299 18.02 -16.34 15.11
C GLY A 299 16.99 -15.42 15.76
N LEU A 300 15.71 -15.71 15.55
CA LEU A 300 14.60 -15.02 16.16
C LEU A 300 13.67 -16.01 16.83
N SER A 301 13.56 -15.94 18.16
CA SER A 301 12.65 -16.78 18.95
C SER A 301 11.31 -16.13 19.22
N GLY A 302 11.25 -14.79 19.25
CA GLY A 302 10.01 -14.09 19.51
C GLY A 302 10.00 -12.65 19.03
N TRP A 303 8.80 -12.20 18.58
CA TRP A 303 8.52 -10.79 18.31
C TRP A 303 7.13 -10.44 18.82
N TYR A 304 7.08 -9.76 19.94
CA TYR A 304 5.83 -9.30 20.53
C TYR A 304 5.66 -7.80 20.29
N SER A 305 4.58 -7.45 19.57
CA SER A 305 4.23 -6.07 19.28
C SER A 305 2.95 -5.67 19.99
N THR A 306 2.93 -4.53 20.67
CA THR A 306 1.71 -3.91 21.17
C THR A 306 1.61 -2.46 20.71
N ASN A 307 0.39 -2.01 20.45
CA ASN A 307 0.09 -0.63 20.08
C ASN A 307 -1.00 -0.07 20.98
N ILE A 308 -0.86 1.22 21.29
CA ILE A 308 -1.89 2.02 21.94
C ILE A 308 -2.22 3.17 20.99
N LEU A 309 -3.51 3.33 20.62
CA LEU A 309 -3.98 4.28 19.63
C LEU A 309 -5.35 4.82 20.06
N GLY A 310 -5.54 6.13 20.00
CA GLY A 310 -6.74 6.79 20.52
C GLY A 310 -7.59 7.52 19.48
N ASN A 311 -7.24 7.45 18.20
CA ASN A 311 -8.01 8.02 17.11
C ASN A 311 -9.11 7.06 16.58
N ARG A 312 -9.86 7.48 15.55
CA ARG A 312 -10.92 6.64 14.94
C ARG A 312 -10.41 5.32 14.37
N ASP A 313 -9.18 5.23 13.87
CA ASP A 313 -8.61 3.93 13.43
C ASP A 313 -8.49 2.99 14.64
N GLY A 314 -8.05 3.48 15.80
CA GLY A 314 -8.03 2.72 17.04
C GLY A 314 -9.42 2.26 17.48
N GLU A 315 -10.42 3.13 17.39
CA GLU A 315 -11.81 2.79 17.70
C GLU A 315 -12.38 1.71 16.79
N VAL A 316 -12.14 1.80 15.48
CA VAL A 316 -12.53 0.78 14.49
C VAL A 316 -11.84 -0.55 14.77
N LEU A 317 -10.55 -0.54 15.09
CA LEU A 317 -9.76 -1.74 15.37
C LEU A 317 -10.06 -2.38 16.75
N ASP A 318 -10.87 -1.74 17.58
CA ASP A 318 -11.41 -2.35 18.79
C ASP A 318 -12.53 -3.38 18.48
N ASP A 319 -13.07 -3.38 17.26
CA ASP A 319 -13.92 -4.48 16.76
C ASP A 319 -13.06 -5.69 16.35
N PRO A 320 -13.38 -6.91 16.83
CA PRO A 320 -12.60 -8.11 16.52
C PRO A 320 -12.51 -8.43 15.02
N GLY A 321 -13.55 -8.14 14.23
CA GLY A 321 -13.57 -8.37 12.79
C GLY A 321 -12.59 -7.46 12.04
N SER A 322 -12.61 -6.17 12.34
CA SER A 322 -11.68 -5.18 11.77
C SER A 322 -10.24 -5.42 12.28
N PHE A 323 -10.09 -5.82 13.55
CA PHE A 323 -8.79 -6.19 14.10
C PHE A 323 -8.15 -7.37 13.36
N LYS A 324 -8.93 -8.43 13.05
CA LYS A 324 -8.45 -9.59 12.30
C LYS A 324 -7.86 -9.19 10.94
N THR A 325 -8.53 -8.32 10.20
CA THR A 325 -8.02 -7.78 8.92
C THR A 325 -6.63 -7.14 9.08
N LYS A 326 -6.43 -6.38 10.16
CA LYS A 326 -5.17 -5.70 10.45
C LYS A 326 -4.09 -6.64 10.96
N GLU A 327 -4.45 -7.66 11.73
CA GLU A 327 -3.54 -8.67 12.28
C GLU A 327 -2.93 -9.51 11.16
N GLU A 328 -3.75 -10.04 10.25
CA GLU A 328 -3.30 -10.79 9.07
C GLU A 328 -2.29 -10.00 8.22
N SER A 329 -2.56 -8.71 7.98
CA SER A 329 -1.63 -7.83 7.26
C SER A 329 -0.27 -7.67 7.94
N LYS A 330 -0.19 -7.80 9.27
CA LYS A 330 1.05 -7.60 10.03
C LYS A 330 1.85 -8.89 10.28
N LEU A 331 1.19 -10.04 10.30
CA LEU A 331 1.83 -11.32 10.64
C LEU A 331 2.69 -11.87 9.50
N GLY A 332 2.23 -11.80 8.25
CA GLY A 332 2.93 -12.38 7.11
C GLY A 332 4.31 -11.78 6.79
N ALA A 333 4.57 -10.54 7.20
CA ALA A 333 5.82 -9.86 6.84
C ALA A 333 7.09 -10.57 7.34
N LEU A 334 7.09 -11.08 8.57
CA LEU A 334 8.27 -11.76 9.14
C LEU A 334 8.58 -13.08 8.44
N GLU A 335 7.56 -13.89 8.15
CA GLU A 335 7.71 -15.16 7.47
C GLU A 335 8.30 -15.00 6.07
N HIS A 336 7.80 -14.00 5.33
CA HIS A 336 8.30 -13.72 3.99
C HIS A 336 9.76 -13.24 3.99
N ILE A 337 10.18 -12.41 4.97
CA ILE A 337 11.55 -11.93 5.05
C ILE A 337 12.49 -13.03 5.52
N LEU A 338 12.16 -13.70 6.64
CA LEU A 338 13.05 -14.63 7.33
C LEU A 338 13.11 -16.00 6.67
N GLN A 339 12.04 -16.41 5.98
CA GLN A 339 11.93 -17.68 5.24
C GLN A 339 12.24 -18.91 6.13
N PRO A 340 11.38 -19.23 7.11
CA PRO A 340 11.61 -20.32 8.07
C PRO A 340 11.89 -21.67 7.42
N ALA A 341 11.32 -21.93 6.25
CA ALA A 341 11.57 -23.16 5.49
C ALA A 341 13.02 -23.33 5.02
N LEU A 342 13.73 -22.21 4.77
CA LEU A 342 15.14 -22.21 4.39
C LEU A 342 16.08 -22.20 5.60
N TYR A 343 15.63 -21.65 6.72
CA TYR A 343 16.42 -21.48 7.94
C TYR A 343 15.64 -21.98 9.17
N PRO A 344 15.29 -23.28 9.22
CA PRO A 344 14.42 -23.82 10.27
C PRO A 344 15.05 -23.73 11.68
N GLU A 345 16.38 -23.80 11.79
CA GLU A 345 17.10 -23.67 13.06
C GLU A 345 17.08 -22.25 13.64
N LEU A 346 16.95 -21.23 12.76
CA LEU A 346 16.96 -19.84 13.16
C LEU A 346 15.54 -19.26 13.34
N TYR A 347 14.59 -19.73 12.51
CA TYR A 347 13.27 -19.10 12.39
C TYR A 347 12.09 -20.08 12.41
N GLY A 348 12.33 -21.38 12.61
CA GLY A 348 11.28 -22.41 12.57
C GLY A 348 10.23 -22.32 13.68
N ASN A 349 10.55 -21.68 14.81
CA ASN A 349 9.68 -21.56 15.99
C ASN A 349 9.59 -20.13 16.50
N ILE A 350 9.16 -19.21 15.65
CA ILE A 350 8.98 -17.80 16.05
C ILE A 350 7.66 -17.64 16.78
N PHE A 351 7.69 -17.16 18.02
CA PHE A 351 6.49 -16.65 18.68
C PHE A 351 6.22 -15.21 18.21
N HIS A 352 5.30 -15.07 17.26
CA HIS A 352 4.94 -13.75 16.73
C HIS A 352 3.52 -13.36 17.18
N LYS A 353 3.40 -12.21 17.86
CA LYS A 353 2.11 -11.72 18.35
C LYS A 353 1.98 -10.22 18.19
N VAL A 354 0.78 -9.79 17.78
CA VAL A 354 0.41 -8.39 17.66
C VAL A 354 -0.80 -8.10 18.55
N ARG A 355 -0.76 -6.95 19.25
CA ARG A 355 -1.89 -6.39 20.00
C ARG A 355 -2.10 -4.95 19.62
N ILE A 356 -3.37 -4.54 19.52
CA ILE A 356 -3.77 -3.15 19.33
C ILE A 356 -4.81 -2.84 20.40
N ASN A 357 -4.59 -1.78 21.15
CA ASN A 357 -5.45 -1.35 22.24
C ASN A 357 -5.98 0.05 21.93
N TYR A 358 -7.30 0.19 21.93
CA TYR A 358 -7.92 1.50 21.83
C TYR A 358 -7.79 2.24 23.17
N TYR A 359 -7.23 3.44 23.11
CA TYR A 359 -7.05 4.28 24.28
C TYR A 359 -7.24 5.76 23.90
N PRO A 360 -8.46 6.31 24.06
CA PRO A 360 -8.83 7.66 23.60
C PRO A 360 -7.86 8.77 23.98
N PRO A 361 -7.24 8.80 25.19
CA PRO A 361 -6.32 9.87 25.57
C PRO A 361 -5.08 10.03 24.67
N ARG A 362 -4.75 9.02 23.86
CA ARG A 362 -3.61 9.09 22.90
C ARG A 362 -3.93 9.91 21.65
N GLY A 363 -5.19 10.05 21.24
CA GLY A 363 -5.54 10.65 19.96
C GLY A 363 -4.80 9.99 18.80
N ASP A 364 -4.22 10.76 17.89
CA ASP A 364 -3.42 10.25 16.75
C ASP A 364 -1.97 9.87 17.14
N ASN A 365 -1.55 10.11 18.38
CA ASN A 365 -0.23 9.71 18.88
C ASN A 365 -0.21 8.19 19.15
N LYS A 366 0.24 7.44 18.18
CA LYS A 366 0.34 5.98 18.28
C LYS A 366 1.63 5.60 18.99
N GLU A 367 1.48 4.90 20.10
CA GLU A 367 2.60 4.33 20.84
C GLU A 367 2.70 2.84 20.55
N GLY A 368 3.87 2.39 20.09
CA GLY A 368 4.14 1.00 19.76
C GLY A 368 5.34 0.49 20.52
N TRP A 369 5.19 -0.63 21.24
CA TRP A 369 6.30 -1.35 21.86
C TRP A 369 6.54 -2.66 21.14
N ASP A 370 7.80 -2.91 20.80
CA ASP A 370 8.24 -4.21 20.30
C ASP A 370 9.23 -4.80 21.28
N ASN A 371 8.98 -6.05 21.68
CA ASN A 371 9.93 -6.89 22.38
C ASN A 371 10.39 -7.97 21.40
N ILE A 372 11.69 -7.98 21.09
CA ILE A 372 12.27 -8.82 20.06
C ILE A 372 13.35 -9.68 20.70
N ASP A 373 13.09 -10.98 20.80
CA ASP A 373 14.00 -11.96 21.39
C ASP A 373 14.76 -12.66 20.27
N ILE A 374 16.05 -12.33 20.16
CA ILE A 374 16.99 -12.88 19.19
C ILE A 374 18.03 -13.76 19.87
N PHE A 375 18.70 -14.59 19.10
CA PHE A 375 19.86 -15.36 19.58
C PHE A 375 20.99 -15.35 18.56
N GLY A 376 22.20 -15.43 19.04
CA GLY A 376 23.41 -15.36 18.22
C GLY A 376 24.31 -16.57 18.40
N TRP A 377 25.61 -16.34 18.36
CA TRP A 377 26.63 -17.37 18.46
C TRP A 377 26.37 -18.34 19.63
N LEU A 378 26.44 -19.64 19.34
CA LEU A 378 26.17 -20.75 20.32
C LEU A 378 24.74 -20.74 20.89
N GLY A 379 23.79 -20.04 20.28
CA GLY A 379 22.42 -19.95 20.77
C GLY A 379 22.22 -18.98 21.94
N TYR A 380 23.19 -18.12 22.24
CA TYR A 380 23.07 -17.18 23.36
C TYR A 380 21.98 -16.14 23.09
N PRO A 381 21.02 -15.95 24.02
CA PRO A 381 19.89 -15.05 23.86
C PRO A 381 20.30 -13.60 24.02
N MET A 382 19.65 -12.76 23.27
CA MET A 382 19.73 -11.30 23.34
C MET A 382 18.32 -10.72 23.14
N GLN A 383 18.10 -9.50 23.58
CA GLN A 383 16.81 -8.83 23.48
C GLN A 383 16.97 -7.42 22.92
N ILE A 384 16.08 -7.06 22.00
CA ILE A 384 15.91 -5.69 21.52
C ILE A 384 14.53 -5.21 21.96
N LYS A 385 14.48 -4.04 22.59
CA LYS A 385 13.23 -3.34 22.90
C LYS A 385 13.16 -2.08 22.08
N VAL A 386 11.99 -1.87 21.46
CA VAL A 386 11.70 -0.64 20.70
C VAL A 386 10.48 0.01 21.34
N ASP A 387 10.60 1.28 21.67
CA ASP A 387 9.51 2.14 22.07
C ASP A 387 9.40 3.26 21.04
N PHE A 388 8.30 3.27 20.30
CA PHE A 388 8.11 4.15 19.17
C PHE A 388 6.79 4.93 19.27
N LEU A 389 6.88 6.18 19.70
CA LEU A 389 5.76 7.12 19.64
C LEU A 389 5.76 7.81 18.28
N CYS A 390 4.73 7.57 17.47
CA CYS A 390 4.58 8.19 16.16
C CYS A 390 3.17 8.74 15.93
N ARG A 391 3.06 9.70 15.02
CA ARG A 391 1.77 10.09 14.44
C ARG A 391 1.60 9.33 13.12
N ASP A 392 0.71 8.34 13.10
CA ASP A 392 0.56 7.42 11.97
C ASP A 392 0.16 8.17 10.68
N SER A 393 -0.72 9.17 10.80
CA SER A 393 -1.15 10.01 9.69
C SER A 393 -0.03 10.88 9.10
N ILE A 394 0.94 11.32 9.92
CA ILE A 394 2.14 12.06 9.45
C ILE A 394 3.06 11.14 8.64
N LEU A 395 3.17 9.87 9.00
CA LEU A 395 3.95 8.90 8.24
C LEU A 395 3.23 8.48 6.95
N ALA A 396 1.89 8.42 6.96
CA ALA A 396 1.09 8.00 5.82
C ALA A 396 0.95 9.10 4.74
N ALA A 397 0.84 10.37 5.12
CA ALA A 397 0.59 11.46 4.18
C ALA A 397 1.59 11.56 3.02
N PRO A 398 2.93 11.49 3.22
CA PRO A 398 3.88 11.46 2.12
C PRO A 398 3.81 10.19 1.27
N ILE A 399 3.40 9.04 1.85
CA ILE A 399 3.13 7.81 1.10
C ILE A 399 1.96 8.02 0.14
N VAL A 400 0.87 8.63 0.61
CA VAL A 400 -0.30 8.97 -0.21
C VAL A 400 0.10 9.87 -1.37
N LEU A 401 0.90 10.91 -1.12
CA LEU A 401 1.41 11.80 -2.16
C LEU A 401 2.22 11.04 -3.21
N ASP A 402 3.17 10.23 -2.78
CA ASP A 402 4.04 9.48 -3.68
C ASP A 402 3.25 8.48 -4.53
N LEU A 403 2.29 7.76 -3.94
CA LEU A 403 1.42 6.82 -4.65
C LEU A 403 0.53 7.52 -5.69
N VAL A 404 -0.03 8.68 -5.38
CA VAL A 404 -0.81 9.48 -6.33
C VAL A 404 0.04 9.85 -7.55
N LEU A 405 1.26 10.34 -7.32
CA LEU A 405 2.15 10.77 -8.40
C LEU A 405 2.70 9.60 -9.23
N PHE A 406 3.01 8.48 -8.59
CA PHE A 406 3.50 7.29 -9.29
C PHE A 406 2.40 6.52 -10.01
N LEU A 407 1.17 6.48 -9.49
CA LEU A 407 0.04 5.89 -10.23
C LEU A 407 -0.33 6.73 -11.47
N ASP A 408 -0.26 8.07 -11.37
CA ASP A 408 -0.41 8.95 -12.54
C ASP A 408 0.71 8.69 -13.57
N LEU A 409 1.95 8.52 -13.13
CA LEU A 409 3.06 8.12 -14.00
C LEU A 409 2.79 6.77 -14.66
N ALA A 410 2.35 5.77 -13.90
CA ALA A 410 2.05 4.43 -14.40
C ALA A 410 0.93 4.46 -15.45
N GLN A 411 -0.14 5.23 -15.21
CA GLN A 411 -1.26 5.39 -16.17
C GLN A 411 -0.80 6.03 -17.48
N ARG A 412 0.17 6.95 -17.43
CA ARG A 412 0.75 7.62 -18.61
C ARG A 412 1.87 6.82 -19.29
N THR A 413 2.19 5.65 -18.76
CA THR A 413 3.23 4.76 -19.30
C THR A 413 2.57 3.49 -19.82
N PRO A 414 2.44 3.30 -21.15
CA PRO A 414 1.74 2.15 -21.75
C PRO A 414 2.23 0.79 -21.27
N GLU A 415 3.54 0.67 -21.00
CA GLU A 415 4.13 -0.55 -20.45
C GLU A 415 3.60 -0.87 -19.04
N LEU A 416 3.56 0.11 -18.15
CA LEU A 416 3.12 -0.08 -16.77
C LEU A 416 1.60 -0.25 -16.65
N ARG A 417 0.80 0.54 -17.38
CA ARG A 417 -0.66 0.45 -17.27
C ARG A 417 -1.20 -0.91 -17.67
N ARG A 418 -0.60 -1.58 -18.68
CA ARG A 418 -0.97 -2.93 -19.10
C ARG A 418 -0.73 -4.02 -18.07
N LEU A 419 0.16 -3.80 -17.11
CA LEU A 419 0.41 -4.75 -16.03
C LEU A 419 -0.78 -4.87 -15.07
N GLY A 420 -1.60 -3.83 -14.95
CA GLY A 420 -2.59 -3.72 -13.88
C GLY A 420 -1.91 -3.50 -12.54
N ILE A 421 -1.45 -4.57 -11.89
CA ILE A 421 -0.75 -4.50 -10.59
C ILE A 421 0.61 -3.78 -10.74
N GLN A 422 0.82 -2.78 -9.89
CA GLN A 422 2.08 -2.03 -9.82
C GLN A 422 2.98 -2.54 -8.68
N GLU A 423 3.56 -3.72 -8.83
CA GLU A 423 4.41 -4.35 -7.81
C GLU A 423 5.64 -3.51 -7.40
N TRP A 424 6.14 -2.66 -8.30
CA TRP A 424 7.27 -1.79 -8.01
C TRP A 424 6.97 -0.74 -6.94
N LEU A 425 5.66 -0.56 -6.59
CA LEU A 425 5.19 0.29 -5.49
C LEU A 425 5.10 -0.46 -4.15
N SER A 426 5.54 -1.73 -4.08
CA SER A 426 5.56 -2.54 -2.84
C SER A 426 6.26 -1.85 -1.67
N PHE A 427 7.19 -0.94 -1.95
CA PHE A 427 7.90 -0.13 -0.95
C PHE A 427 6.95 0.59 0.03
N TYR A 428 5.75 0.95 -0.42
CA TYR A 428 4.78 1.73 0.34
C TYR A 428 3.78 0.91 1.16
N PHE A 429 3.77 -0.42 1.01
CA PHE A 429 2.72 -1.28 1.56
C PHE A 429 3.23 -2.31 2.56
N LYS A 430 2.41 -2.59 3.60
CA LYS A 430 2.67 -3.66 4.58
C LYS A 430 2.42 -5.05 4.00
N SER A 431 1.38 -5.18 3.16
CA SER A 431 1.02 -6.40 2.46
C SER A 431 0.97 -6.10 0.95
N PRO A 432 2.13 -6.01 0.28
CA PRO A 432 2.18 -5.62 -1.11
C PRO A 432 1.52 -6.65 -2.01
N MET A 433 0.74 -6.16 -2.97
CA MET A 433 0.17 -6.98 -4.02
C MET A 433 1.27 -7.45 -4.98
N THR A 434 1.18 -8.69 -5.40
CA THR A 434 2.07 -9.32 -6.38
C THR A 434 1.26 -9.93 -7.52
N ALA A 435 1.91 -10.19 -8.65
CA ALA A 435 1.30 -11.00 -9.69
C ALA A 435 1.02 -12.43 -9.16
N PRO A 436 -0.02 -13.11 -9.69
CA PRO A 436 -0.36 -14.46 -9.24
C PRO A 436 0.85 -15.42 -9.33
N GLY A 437 1.09 -16.16 -8.26
CA GLY A 437 2.19 -17.12 -8.16
C GLY A 437 3.56 -16.54 -7.78
N LEU A 438 3.66 -15.21 -7.58
CA LEU A 438 4.87 -14.57 -7.07
C LEU A 438 4.81 -14.39 -5.57
N TYR A 439 5.97 -14.48 -4.94
CA TYR A 439 6.15 -14.24 -3.50
C TYR A 439 6.31 -12.74 -3.24
N PRO A 440 5.62 -12.14 -2.26
CA PRO A 440 5.76 -10.72 -1.98
C PRO A 440 7.11 -10.41 -1.34
N GLU A 441 7.83 -9.45 -1.89
CA GLU A 441 9.05 -8.92 -1.28
C GLU A 441 8.70 -7.96 -0.14
N HIS A 442 9.30 -8.15 1.03
CA HIS A 442 9.08 -7.30 2.21
C HIS A 442 10.35 -6.63 2.75
N ASP A 443 11.54 -6.97 2.23
CA ASP A 443 12.77 -6.25 2.56
C ASP A 443 12.67 -4.81 2.01
N LEU A 444 12.70 -3.82 2.92
CA LEU A 444 12.53 -2.41 2.57
C LEU A 444 13.56 -1.92 1.55
N PHE A 445 14.79 -2.38 1.67
CA PHE A 445 15.89 -1.92 0.81
C PHE A 445 15.81 -2.54 -0.58
N ILE A 446 15.40 -3.80 -0.67
CA ILE A 446 15.13 -4.47 -1.96
C ILE A 446 13.92 -3.81 -2.65
N GLN A 447 12.85 -3.52 -1.90
CA GLN A 447 11.68 -2.80 -2.44
C GLN A 447 12.05 -1.41 -2.96
N LEU A 448 12.89 -0.66 -2.23
CA LEU A 448 13.37 0.65 -2.69
C LEU A 448 14.24 0.51 -3.95
N MET A 449 15.08 -0.52 -4.02
CA MET A 449 15.89 -0.82 -5.20
C MET A 449 15.00 -1.14 -6.41
N LYS A 450 13.97 -2.00 -6.23
CA LYS A 450 12.97 -2.33 -7.26
C LYS A 450 12.29 -1.06 -7.79
N LEU A 451 11.82 -0.19 -6.90
CA LEU A 451 11.19 1.08 -7.25
C LEU A 451 12.14 1.94 -8.10
N LYS A 452 13.36 2.19 -7.62
CA LYS A 452 14.34 3.03 -8.32
C LYS A 452 14.79 2.40 -9.64
N ASN A 453 14.94 1.08 -9.71
CA ASN A 453 15.28 0.39 -10.95
C ASN A 453 14.14 0.44 -11.98
N THR A 454 12.88 0.39 -11.54
CA THR A 454 11.74 0.61 -12.45
C THR A 454 11.82 2.01 -13.09
N LEU A 455 12.10 3.04 -12.29
CA LEU A 455 12.26 4.40 -12.84
C LEU A 455 13.46 4.51 -13.80
N ARG A 456 14.60 3.83 -13.51
CA ARG A 456 15.74 3.77 -14.42
C ARG A 456 15.39 3.09 -15.74
N HIS A 457 14.73 1.94 -15.64
CA HIS A 457 14.25 1.19 -16.82
C HIS A 457 13.36 2.06 -17.71
N LEU A 458 12.39 2.77 -17.13
CA LEU A 458 11.52 3.67 -17.89
C LEU A 458 12.27 4.77 -18.63
N LYS A 459 13.40 5.20 -18.11
CA LYS A 459 14.24 6.25 -18.72
C LYS A 459 15.36 5.70 -19.59
N GLY A 460 15.46 4.38 -19.76
CA GLY A 460 16.55 3.74 -20.50
C GLY A 460 17.93 3.83 -19.83
N GLU A 461 17.96 4.12 -18.52
CA GLU A 461 19.19 4.13 -17.73
C GLU A 461 19.54 2.71 -17.24
N GLU A 462 20.81 2.48 -17.01
CA GLU A 462 21.32 1.21 -16.49
C GLU A 462 20.73 0.87 -15.12
N LEU A 463 20.33 -0.39 -14.93
CA LEU A 463 19.85 -0.88 -13.64
C LEU A 463 21.03 -1.05 -12.68
N ILE A 464 20.83 -0.65 -11.42
CA ILE A 464 21.81 -0.88 -10.37
C ILE A 464 21.48 -2.20 -9.68
N THR A 465 22.33 -3.21 -9.91
CA THR A 465 22.18 -4.57 -9.35
C THR A 465 23.28 -4.89 -8.33
N HIS A 466 24.37 -4.13 -8.33
CA HIS A 466 25.52 -4.30 -7.46
C HIS A 466 26.03 -2.90 -7.02
N LEU A 467 26.09 -2.68 -5.74
CA LEU A 467 26.60 -1.43 -5.16
C LEU A 467 27.99 -1.67 -4.58
N GLY A 468 28.95 -0.83 -4.93
CA GLY A 468 30.28 -0.83 -4.34
C GLY A 468 31.34 -1.67 -5.06
N LEU A 469 31.06 -2.09 -6.31
CA LEU A 469 32.05 -2.77 -7.16
C LEU A 469 32.70 -1.84 -8.20
N GLU A 470 32.39 -0.55 -8.17
CA GLU A 470 32.81 0.43 -9.19
C GLU A 470 34.32 0.62 -9.29
N TYR A 471 35.06 0.21 -8.28
CA TYR A 471 36.54 0.28 -8.31
C TYR A 471 37.21 -0.99 -8.88
N TYR A 472 36.45 -1.97 -9.30
CA TYR A 472 36.94 -3.14 -10.02
C TYR A 472 36.74 -3.04 -11.54
N ASP A 473 36.03 -2.03 -12.02
CA ASP A 473 35.72 -1.83 -13.44
C ASP A 473 36.81 -1.06 -14.18
#